data_626d5e11241ef7d3bae92e7fb0979c71
#
_entry.id   626d5e11241ef7d3bae92e7fb0979c71
#
_cell.length_a   1.000
_cell.length_b   1.000
_cell.length_c   1.000
_cell.angle_alpha   90.00
_cell.angle_beta   90.00
_cell.angle_gamma   90.00
#
_symmetry.space_group_name_H-M   'P 1'
#
loop_
_entity.id
_entity.type
_entity.pdbx_description
1 polymer ?
#
loop_
_entity_poly.entity_id
_entity_poly.type
_entity_poly.pdbx_seq_one_letter_code
_entity_poly.pdbx_strand_id
1 'polypeptide(L)'
;SLEDSAPDSLEMVLELSERKLRSLELAGGYWTDDGLSARARWRHSNLFKRGRGMGVEVSYTQYKQSGSAVAWWPAIFMARLRGTLRVGYDNISEDSFDKTGPGIGLGLSISHTRRMKSSIWYVIEMAKYDIKTTEKEYFKDPEGPVGFFEYRLIRDGTDDRVNPTRGTYSSFRVEYGPKGGVSNSDHFIAEASGTAHFPLADWLVLAANLRLGSGTPTASSEVLLPDKRFYAGGSTTHRGFNRRKLGPLDENGLPLGGEVMMTGFVELRFPLFWKLDGAAFVDAGQIWRTHGDFTWDNIEIAVGPAVRILTPVGPLRFDLGFRLTDYEPSEPSYAFHFAIGYPM
;
A
#
# COMPACT_ATOMS: atom_id res chain seq x y z
N SER A 1 -5.89 -1.01 56.57
CA SER A 1 -5.64 0.22 57.36
C SER A 1 -5.01 1.26 56.44
N LEU A 2 -5.82 2.22 56.03
CA LEU A 2 -5.41 3.47 55.37
C LEU A 2 -4.85 4.39 56.46
N GLU A 3 -3.62 4.19 56.88
CA GLU A 3 -2.95 5.08 57.80
C GLU A 3 -1.57 5.44 57.29
N ASP A 4 -1.29 6.73 57.23
CA ASP A 4 -0.02 7.41 56.99
C ASP A 4 0.50 7.50 55.54
N SER A 5 -0.30 7.99 54.64
CA SER A 5 0.26 8.75 53.51
C SER A 5 0.14 10.24 53.82
N ALA A 6 1.26 10.97 53.70
CA ALA A 6 1.26 12.41 53.77
C ALA A 6 0.22 13.00 52.80
N PRO A 7 -0.47 14.10 53.12
CA PRO A 7 -1.58 14.64 52.33
C PRO A 7 -1.24 15.05 50.88
N ASP A 8 0.04 14.99 50.49
CA ASP A 8 0.53 15.32 49.14
C ASP A 8 1.18 14.14 48.40
N SER A 9 1.01 12.88 48.86
CA SER A 9 1.55 11.71 48.17
C SER A 9 0.46 10.97 47.40
N LEU A 10 0.64 10.83 46.07
CA LEU A 10 -0.15 9.98 45.19
C LEU A 10 0.53 8.61 45.07
N GLU A 11 -0.14 7.56 45.52
CA GLU A 11 0.33 6.19 45.29
C GLU A 11 -0.03 5.78 43.85
N MET A 12 0.99 5.50 43.02
CA MET A 12 0.82 5.00 41.68
C MET A 12 1.06 3.49 41.69
N VAL A 13 -0.02 2.70 41.55
CA VAL A 13 0.07 1.27 41.40
C VAL A 13 0.25 0.93 39.89
N LEU A 14 1.37 0.33 39.54
CA LEU A 14 1.68 -0.10 38.22
C LEU A 14 1.44 -1.62 38.10
N GLU A 15 0.36 -2.00 37.43
CA GLU A 15 0.06 -3.40 37.18
C GLU A 15 0.71 -3.83 35.84
N LEU A 16 1.71 -4.71 35.90
CA LEU A 16 2.45 -5.19 34.73
C LEU A 16 2.01 -6.61 34.40
N SER A 17 1.51 -6.80 33.19
CA SER A 17 1.20 -8.10 32.62
C SER A 17 2.22 -8.47 31.54
N GLU A 18 2.85 -9.65 31.67
CA GLU A 18 3.79 -10.12 30.67
C GLU A 18 3.08 -10.53 29.36
N ARG A 19 3.51 -9.97 28.25
CA ARG A 19 3.00 -10.32 26.91
C ARG A 19 3.69 -11.61 26.42
N LYS A 20 2.95 -12.49 25.74
CA LYS A 20 3.51 -13.67 25.09
C LYS A 20 4.66 -13.27 24.15
N LEU A 21 5.81 -13.93 24.31
CA LEU A 21 7.03 -13.64 23.54
C LEU A 21 6.91 -14.05 22.07
N ARG A 22 6.06 -15.01 21.78
CA ARG A 22 5.84 -15.56 20.42
C ARG A 22 4.42 -15.30 19.99
N SER A 23 4.24 -14.94 18.74
CA SER A 23 2.93 -14.83 18.10
C SER A 23 2.97 -15.48 16.71
N LEU A 24 1.88 -16.12 16.35
CA LEU A 24 1.59 -16.58 15.01
C LEU A 24 0.32 -15.83 14.56
N GLU A 25 0.42 -15.12 13.45
CA GLU A 25 -0.68 -14.40 12.83
C GLU A 25 -0.96 -15.06 11.48
N LEU A 26 -2.21 -15.45 11.27
CA LEU A 26 -2.70 -15.98 10.00
C LEU A 26 -3.75 -15.01 9.46
N ALA A 27 -3.67 -14.69 8.19
CA ALA A 27 -4.66 -13.88 7.49
C ALA A 27 -4.95 -14.51 6.13
N GLY A 28 -6.17 -14.34 5.64
CA GLY A 28 -6.60 -14.81 4.33
C GLY A 28 -7.77 -14.00 3.83
N GLY A 29 -7.94 -13.97 2.51
CA GLY A 29 -9.02 -13.26 1.87
C GLY A 29 -9.06 -13.54 0.38
N TYR A 30 -10.02 -12.93 -0.29
CA TYR A 30 -10.17 -12.95 -1.74
C TYR A 30 -10.57 -11.56 -2.22
N TRP A 31 -9.92 -11.10 -3.27
CA TRP A 31 -10.24 -9.88 -3.99
C TRP A 31 -10.29 -10.18 -5.48
N THR A 32 -11.24 -9.62 -6.18
CA THR A 32 -11.28 -9.73 -7.66
C THR A 32 -10.00 -9.21 -8.31
N ASP A 33 -9.35 -8.23 -7.67
CA ASP A 33 -8.12 -7.62 -8.18
C ASP A 33 -6.87 -8.50 -7.96
N ASP A 34 -6.75 -9.16 -6.80
CA ASP A 34 -5.53 -9.87 -6.38
C ASP A 34 -5.72 -11.39 -6.23
N GLY A 35 -6.95 -11.88 -6.46
CA GLY A 35 -7.32 -13.28 -6.29
C GLY A 35 -7.31 -13.74 -4.84
N LEU A 36 -7.08 -15.04 -4.65
CA LEU A 36 -6.89 -15.62 -3.32
C LEU A 36 -5.62 -15.08 -2.69
N SER A 37 -5.73 -14.67 -1.43
CA SER A 37 -4.60 -14.16 -0.67
C SER A 37 -4.48 -14.86 0.67
N ALA A 38 -3.25 -15.13 1.08
CA ALA A 38 -2.92 -15.77 2.35
C ALA A 38 -1.62 -15.18 2.91
N ARG A 39 -1.57 -15.00 4.23
CA ARG A 39 -0.37 -14.56 4.94
C ARG A 39 -0.20 -15.35 6.22
N ALA A 40 1.01 -15.80 6.46
CA ALA A 40 1.43 -16.38 7.73
C ALA A 40 2.63 -15.59 8.26
N ARG A 41 2.55 -15.11 9.50
CA ARG A 41 3.59 -14.33 10.14
C ARG A 41 3.87 -14.89 11.52
N TRP A 42 5.09 -15.33 11.73
CA TRP A 42 5.60 -15.70 13.05
C TRP A 42 6.54 -14.63 13.58
N ARG A 43 6.45 -14.32 14.86
CA ARG A 43 7.31 -13.34 15.53
C ARG A 43 7.76 -13.83 16.90
N HIS A 44 8.99 -13.49 17.26
CA HIS A 44 9.54 -13.59 18.59
C HIS A 44 9.97 -12.19 19.08
N SER A 45 9.31 -11.67 20.11
CA SER A 45 9.42 -10.25 20.48
C SER A 45 10.58 -9.90 21.39
N ASN A 46 11.21 -10.87 22.06
CA ASN A 46 12.25 -10.64 23.05
C ASN A 46 13.35 -11.70 23.03
N LEU A 47 14.15 -11.70 21.96
CA LEU A 47 15.32 -12.57 21.82
C LEU A 47 16.39 -12.19 22.83
N PHE A 48 16.92 -13.19 23.54
CA PHE A 48 17.95 -13.01 24.54
C PHE A 48 17.59 -12.02 25.68
N LYS A 49 16.29 -11.83 25.95
CA LYS A 49 15.78 -10.93 27.02
C LYS A 49 16.25 -9.47 26.89
N ARG A 50 16.56 -9.01 25.66
CA ARG A 50 17.09 -7.65 25.38
C ARG A 50 16.14 -6.80 24.54
N GLY A 51 14.84 -7.15 24.47
CA GLY A 51 13.85 -6.44 23.66
C GLY A 51 14.04 -6.55 22.15
N ARG A 52 15.09 -7.26 21.69
CA ARG A 52 15.33 -7.54 20.27
C ARG A 52 14.35 -8.58 19.78
N GLY A 53 13.95 -8.50 18.54
CA GLY A 53 13.03 -9.48 18.00
C GLY A 53 13.41 -9.96 16.63
N MET A 54 12.77 -11.04 16.22
CA MET A 54 12.86 -11.60 14.87
C MET A 54 11.49 -12.10 14.43
N GLY A 55 11.29 -12.20 13.14
CA GLY A 55 10.10 -12.78 12.57
C GLY A 55 10.35 -13.33 11.18
N VAL A 56 9.42 -14.18 10.76
CA VAL A 56 9.35 -14.71 9.40
C VAL A 56 7.94 -14.46 8.91
N GLU A 57 7.83 -14.02 7.67
CA GLU A 57 6.56 -13.81 7.00
C GLU A 57 6.60 -14.47 5.63
N VAL A 58 5.51 -15.15 5.31
CA VAL A 58 5.23 -15.66 3.96
C VAL A 58 3.88 -15.10 3.55
N SER A 59 3.78 -14.60 2.34
CA SER A 59 2.53 -14.14 1.76
C SER A 59 2.36 -14.64 0.33
N TYR A 60 1.10 -14.83 -0.03
CA TYR A 60 0.67 -15.30 -1.33
C TYR A 60 -0.50 -14.44 -1.80
N THR A 61 -0.44 -13.96 -3.02
CA THR A 61 -1.58 -13.51 -3.83
C THR A 61 -1.44 -14.13 -5.21
N GLN A 62 -2.45 -14.00 -6.06
CA GLN A 62 -2.39 -14.49 -7.43
C GLN A 62 -1.18 -13.92 -8.19
N TYR A 63 -0.82 -12.66 -7.92
CA TYR A 63 0.23 -11.92 -8.64
C TYR A 63 1.54 -11.81 -7.87
N LYS A 64 1.56 -12.11 -6.57
CA LYS A 64 2.78 -11.97 -5.76
C LYS A 64 2.89 -13.06 -4.71
N GLN A 65 4.06 -13.71 -4.69
CA GLN A 65 4.47 -14.62 -3.62
C GLN A 65 5.73 -14.04 -2.97
N SER A 66 5.75 -13.97 -1.66
CA SER A 66 6.91 -13.44 -0.96
C SER A 66 7.22 -14.20 0.31
N GLY A 67 8.51 -14.31 0.59
CA GLY A 67 9.03 -14.83 1.85
C GLY A 67 10.06 -13.86 2.42
N SER A 68 10.00 -13.54 3.71
CA SER A 68 10.99 -12.67 4.32
C SER A 68 11.27 -13.02 5.78
N ALA A 69 12.53 -12.83 6.17
CA ALA A 69 12.98 -12.84 7.56
C ALA A 69 13.34 -11.42 7.98
N VAL A 70 12.94 -11.06 9.19
CA VAL A 70 13.13 -9.72 9.75
C VAL A 70 13.73 -9.83 11.13
N ALA A 71 14.75 -9.03 11.41
CA ALA A 71 15.29 -8.82 12.76
C ALA A 71 15.18 -7.33 13.11
N TRP A 72 14.85 -7.05 14.37
CA TRP A 72 14.75 -5.65 14.80
C TRP A 72 15.39 -5.40 16.16
N TRP A 73 15.88 -4.19 16.33
CA TRP A 73 16.50 -3.68 17.54
C TRP A 73 15.78 -2.43 17.95
N PRO A 74 15.02 -2.43 19.07
CA PRO A 74 14.40 -1.24 19.59
C PRO A 74 15.46 -0.35 20.27
N ALA A 75 15.17 0.94 20.34
CA ALA A 75 15.96 1.91 21.10
C ALA A 75 17.45 2.00 20.67
N ILE A 76 17.72 1.99 19.38
CA ILE A 76 19.05 2.31 18.85
C ILE A 76 19.28 3.81 19.00
N PHE A 77 20.30 4.23 19.74
CA PHE A 77 20.64 5.62 20.05
C PHE A 77 19.59 6.40 20.86
N MET A 78 18.29 6.17 20.62
CA MET A 78 17.18 6.83 21.35
C MET A 78 15.97 5.90 21.49
N ALA A 79 15.17 6.09 22.57
CA ALA A 79 14.07 5.18 22.94
C ALA A 79 13.00 4.96 21.85
N ARG A 80 12.82 5.92 20.94
CA ARG A 80 11.80 5.87 19.88
C ARG A 80 12.33 5.38 18.53
N LEU A 81 13.65 5.15 18.41
CA LEU A 81 14.28 4.72 17.16
C LEU A 81 14.46 3.21 17.14
N ARG A 82 13.97 2.57 16.10
CA ARG A 82 14.12 1.13 15.86
C ARG A 82 14.93 0.89 14.61
N GLY A 83 15.95 0.05 14.71
CA GLY A 83 16.67 -0.52 13.57
C GLY A 83 16.01 -1.82 13.12
N THR A 84 16.05 -2.09 11.85
CA THR A 84 15.47 -3.29 11.24
C THR A 84 16.37 -3.79 10.11
N LEU A 85 16.64 -5.09 10.07
CA LEU A 85 17.21 -5.80 8.95
C LEU A 85 16.14 -6.71 8.36
N ARG A 86 15.96 -6.67 7.05
CA ARG A 86 15.05 -7.55 6.30
C ARG A 86 15.85 -8.26 5.21
N VAL A 87 15.61 -9.55 5.07
CA VAL A 87 16.06 -10.36 3.93
C VAL A 87 14.84 -11.07 3.40
N GLY A 88 14.65 -11.04 2.09
CA GLY A 88 13.46 -11.63 1.47
C GLY A 88 13.71 -12.10 0.05
N TYR A 89 12.70 -12.77 -0.47
CA TYR A 89 12.60 -13.18 -1.85
C TYR A 89 11.18 -12.88 -2.33
N ASP A 90 11.07 -12.17 -3.44
CA ASP A 90 9.80 -11.85 -4.09
C ASP A 90 9.73 -12.55 -5.46
N ASN A 91 8.54 -13.10 -5.75
CA ASN A 91 8.13 -13.58 -7.06
C ASN A 91 6.84 -12.85 -7.42
N ILE A 92 6.93 -11.95 -8.38
CA ILE A 92 5.83 -11.12 -8.87
C ILE A 92 5.54 -11.55 -10.30
N SER A 93 4.29 -11.88 -10.60
CA SER A 93 3.83 -12.25 -11.94
C SER A 93 2.66 -11.36 -12.33
N GLU A 94 2.97 -10.29 -13.04
CA GLU A 94 1.99 -9.33 -13.55
C GLU A 94 1.65 -9.64 -15.01
N ASP A 95 0.59 -9.00 -15.51
CA ASP A 95 0.18 -9.21 -16.90
C ASP A 95 1.26 -8.78 -17.89
N SER A 96 1.96 -7.68 -17.62
CA SER A 96 2.97 -7.09 -18.51
C SER A 96 4.42 -7.47 -18.20
N PHE A 97 4.70 -8.02 -17.02
CA PHE A 97 6.04 -8.48 -16.65
C PHE A 97 6.04 -9.48 -15.49
N ASP A 98 7.07 -10.29 -15.43
CA ASP A 98 7.44 -11.04 -14.23
C ASP A 98 8.67 -10.41 -13.59
N LYS A 99 8.76 -10.45 -12.25
CA LYS A 99 9.92 -10.02 -11.47
C LYS A 99 10.19 -11.05 -10.39
N THR A 100 11.41 -11.60 -10.36
CA THR A 100 11.81 -12.57 -9.34
C THR A 100 13.20 -12.23 -8.78
N GLY A 101 13.40 -12.40 -7.48
CA GLY A 101 14.73 -12.29 -6.91
C GLY A 101 14.77 -11.99 -5.41
N PRO A 102 15.97 -12.13 -4.82
CA PRO A 102 16.23 -11.78 -3.43
C PRO A 102 16.39 -10.28 -3.23
N GLY A 103 16.11 -9.85 -2.01
CA GLY A 103 16.34 -8.48 -1.57
C GLY A 103 16.81 -8.42 -0.12
N ILE A 104 17.61 -7.41 0.19
CA ILE A 104 18.04 -7.08 1.54
C ILE A 104 17.75 -5.62 1.83
N GLY A 105 17.26 -5.32 3.01
CA GLY A 105 16.96 -3.96 3.44
C GLY A 105 17.44 -3.68 4.85
N LEU A 106 18.04 -2.51 5.03
CA LEU A 106 18.38 -1.93 6.33
C LEU A 106 17.49 -0.72 6.56
N GLY A 107 16.79 -0.68 7.67
CA GLY A 107 15.81 0.37 7.94
C GLY A 107 15.94 0.96 9.35
N LEU A 108 15.68 2.24 9.44
CA LEU A 108 15.50 2.97 10.67
C LEU A 108 14.06 3.50 10.71
N SER A 109 13.36 3.31 11.80
CA SER A 109 12.00 3.81 11.98
C SER A 109 11.83 4.53 13.32
N ILE A 110 11.11 5.65 13.31
CA ILE A 110 10.82 6.45 14.47
C ILE A 110 9.32 6.69 14.60
N SER A 111 8.80 6.54 15.83
CA SER A 111 7.44 6.92 16.19
C SER A 111 7.46 8.32 16.79
N HIS A 112 7.08 9.33 16.00
CA HIS A 112 7.02 10.72 16.46
C HIS A 112 5.91 10.90 17.49
N THR A 113 4.75 10.34 17.19
CA THR A 113 3.58 10.30 18.08
C THR A 113 2.92 8.90 17.97
N ARG A 114 1.84 8.68 18.73
CA ARG A 114 1.01 7.46 18.59
C ARG A 114 0.38 7.34 17.19
N ARG A 115 0.21 8.48 16.49
CA ARG A 115 -0.46 8.59 15.19
C ARG A 115 0.48 8.84 14.02
N MET A 116 1.77 9.11 14.27
CA MET A 116 2.72 9.52 13.23
C MET A 116 4.03 8.74 13.32
N LYS A 117 4.43 8.11 12.23
CA LYS A 117 5.66 7.32 12.11
C LYS A 117 6.37 7.68 10.83
N SER A 118 7.72 7.69 10.88
CA SER A 118 8.53 7.73 9.67
C SER A 118 9.56 6.62 9.66
N SER A 119 10.02 6.27 8.48
CA SER A 119 11.11 5.31 8.28
C SER A 119 11.96 5.70 7.08
N ILE A 120 13.23 5.35 7.18
CA ILE A 120 14.17 5.39 6.07
C ILE A 120 14.76 4.00 5.90
N TRP A 121 14.85 3.54 4.66
CA TRP A 121 15.40 2.25 4.29
C TRP A 121 16.45 2.42 3.22
N TYR A 122 17.48 1.60 3.27
CA TYR A 122 18.34 1.31 2.13
C TYR A 122 18.06 -0.14 1.71
N VAL A 123 17.67 -0.30 0.46
CA VAL A 123 17.26 -1.60 -0.09
C VAL A 123 18.15 -1.93 -1.29
N ILE A 124 18.56 -3.19 -1.38
CA ILE A 124 19.25 -3.75 -2.55
C ILE A 124 18.44 -4.96 -3.00
N GLU A 125 18.06 -4.97 -4.27
CA GLU A 125 17.34 -6.06 -4.93
C GLU A 125 18.19 -6.62 -6.08
N MET A 126 18.23 -7.94 -6.21
CA MET A 126 18.84 -8.65 -7.34
C MET A 126 17.73 -9.35 -8.11
N ALA A 127 16.91 -8.55 -8.80
CA ALA A 127 15.74 -9.04 -9.49
C ALA A 127 16.04 -9.37 -10.97
N LYS A 128 15.42 -10.45 -11.45
CA LYS A 128 15.28 -10.74 -12.88
C LYS A 128 13.90 -10.31 -13.32
N TYR A 129 13.83 -9.71 -14.51
CA TYR A 129 12.58 -9.35 -15.18
C TYR A 129 12.40 -10.20 -16.42
N ASP A 130 11.14 -10.52 -16.71
CA ASP A 130 10.69 -11.06 -17.99
C ASP A 130 9.55 -10.18 -18.49
N ILE A 131 9.77 -9.50 -19.61
CA ILE A 131 8.85 -8.51 -20.17
C ILE A 131 7.93 -9.20 -21.17
N LYS A 132 6.62 -9.14 -20.89
CA LYS A 132 5.55 -9.81 -21.66
C LYS A 132 4.86 -8.90 -22.68
N THR A 133 5.01 -7.57 -22.53
CA THR A 133 4.40 -6.59 -23.45
C THR A 133 5.09 -6.57 -24.80
N THR A 134 4.36 -6.14 -25.84
CA THR A 134 4.90 -5.92 -27.17
C THR A 134 5.85 -4.72 -27.24
N GLU A 135 5.68 -3.73 -26.37
CA GLU A 135 6.51 -2.54 -26.27
C GLU A 135 7.72 -2.78 -25.34
N LYS A 136 8.61 -3.70 -25.68
CA LYS A 136 9.78 -4.06 -24.84
C LYS A 136 10.75 -2.91 -24.59
N GLU A 137 10.87 -1.98 -25.54
CA GLU A 137 11.70 -0.77 -25.40
C GLU A 137 11.19 0.20 -24.33
N TYR A 138 9.90 0.07 -23.97
CA TYR A 138 9.28 0.85 -22.89
C TYR A 138 9.71 0.38 -21.49
N PHE A 139 10.30 -0.78 -21.40
CA PHE A 139 10.78 -1.36 -20.16
C PHE A 139 12.26 -1.69 -20.30
N LYS A 140 13.05 -1.14 -19.38
CA LYS A 140 14.44 -1.52 -19.27
C LYS A 140 14.58 -2.75 -18.38
N ASP A 141 15.31 -3.74 -18.86
CA ASP A 141 15.78 -4.86 -18.03
C ASP A 141 17.07 -4.42 -17.32
N PRO A 142 17.10 -4.30 -15.98
CA PRO A 142 18.33 -3.96 -15.30
C PRO A 142 19.30 -5.13 -15.32
N GLU A 143 20.48 -4.90 -15.82
CA GLU A 143 21.60 -5.82 -15.64
C GLU A 143 22.20 -5.62 -14.24
N GLY A 144 21.90 -6.54 -13.31
CA GLY A 144 22.50 -6.56 -11.98
C GLY A 144 21.60 -5.95 -10.88
N PRO A 145 22.19 -5.63 -9.71
CA PRO A 145 21.43 -5.18 -8.56
C PRO A 145 20.87 -3.76 -8.72
N VAL A 146 19.72 -3.54 -8.08
CA VAL A 146 19.07 -2.23 -7.95
C VAL A 146 19.10 -1.82 -6.48
N GLY A 147 19.81 -0.74 -6.18
CA GLY A 147 19.92 -0.18 -4.84
C GLY A 147 19.21 1.16 -4.74
N PHE A 148 18.43 1.37 -3.67
CA PHE A 148 17.71 2.62 -3.48
C PHE A 148 17.47 2.95 -2.00
N PHE A 149 17.30 4.24 -1.73
CA PHE A 149 16.81 4.74 -0.46
C PHE A 149 15.30 4.97 -0.55
N GLU A 150 14.57 4.52 0.45
CA GLU A 150 13.15 4.81 0.59
C GLU A 150 12.91 5.57 1.90
N TYR A 151 12.29 6.74 1.82
CA TYR A 151 11.70 7.43 2.96
C TYR A 151 10.19 7.28 2.94
N ARG A 152 9.60 6.98 4.10
CA ARG A 152 8.15 6.87 4.27
C ARG A 152 7.71 7.59 5.52
N LEU A 153 6.65 8.39 5.39
CA LEU A 153 5.95 9.04 6.47
C LEU A 153 4.48 8.59 6.45
N ILE A 154 3.96 8.15 7.59
CA ILE A 154 2.57 7.75 7.75
C ILE A 154 1.99 8.48 8.96
N ARG A 155 0.80 9.06 8.76
CA ARG A 155 -0.03 9.61 9.83
C ARG A 155 -1.41 8.97 9.76
N ASP A 156 -1.80 8.32 10.86
CA ASP A 156 -3.11 7.70 11.05
C ASP A 156 -3.82 8.40 12.21
N GLY A 157 -4.76 9.26 11.87
CA GLY A 157 -5.59 10.01 12.78
C GLY A 157 -7.06 9.59 12.76
N THR A 158 -7.37 8.45 12.12
CA THR A 158 -8.72 7.89 12.07
C THR A 158 -9.18 7.39 13.44
N ASP A 159 -10.48 7.38 13.66
CA ASP A 159 -11.13 6.85 14.85
C ASP A 159 -11.11 5.32 14.88
N ASP A 160 -11.34 4.67 13.74
CA ASP A 160 -11.28 3.23 13.55
C ASP A 160 -10.44 2.89 12.30
N ARG A 161 -9.72 1.77 12.32
CA ARG A 161 -8.85 1.36 11.20
C ARG A 161 -9.55 0.52 10.15
N VAL A 162 -10.66 -0.10 10.50
CA VAL A 162 -11.41 -1.01 9.62
C VAL A 162 -12.57 -0.29 8.98
N ASN A 163 -13.33 0.47 9.77
CA ASN A 163 -14.46 1.24 9.29
C ASN A 163 -14.41 2.68 9.82
N PRO A 164 -13.49 3.52 9.32
CA PRO A 164 -13.32 4.88 9.81
C PRO A 164 -14.53 5.75 9.46
N THR A 165 -15.01 6.48 10.47
CA THR A 165 -16.10 7.45 10.33
C THR A 165 -15.62 8.88 10.46
N ARG A 166 -14.47 9.10 11.11
CA ARG A 166 -13.88 10.41 11.36
C ARG A 166 -12.35 10.39 11.29
N GLY A 167 -11.78 11.49 10.86
CA GLY A 167 -10.34 11.72 10.89
C GLY A 167 -9.67 11.52 9.55
N THR A 168 -8.34 11.52 9.56
CA THR A 168 -7.53 11.50 8.34
C THR A 168 -6.44 10.45 8.42
N TYR A 169 -6.23 9.76 7.31
CA TYR A 169 -5.05 8.96 7.05
C TYR A 169 -4.22 9.62 5.97
N SER A 170 -2.91 9.70 6.11
CA SER A 170 -2.02 10.19 5.06
C SER A 170 -0.72 9.41 5.04
N SER A 171 -0.19 9.20 3.85
CA SER A 171 1.12 8.62 3.61
C SER A 171 1.88 9.42 2.56
N PHE A 172 3.19 9.48 2.76
CA PHE A 172 4.13 10.07 1.82
C PHE A 172 5.30 9.11 1.67
N ARG A 173 5.71 8.84 0.43
CA ARG A 173 6.84 7.98 0.08
C ARG A 173 7.73 8.69 -0.92
N VAL A 174 9.03 8.66 -0.66
CA VAL A 174 10.05 9.05 -1.64
C VAL A 174 11.02 7.90 -1.77
N GLU A 175 11.37 7.56 -2.99
CA GLU A 175 12.38 6.58 -3.33
C GLU A 175 13.43 7.23 -4.25
N TYR A 176 14.69 7.03 -3.93
CA TYR A 176 15.80 7.53 -4.73
C TYR A 176 16.84 6.42 -4.91
N GLY A 177 17.00 5.99 -6.14
CA GLY A 177 18.02 5.03 -6.57
C GLY A 177 19.10 5.76 -7.35
N PRO A 178 20.25 6.09 -6.72
CA PRO A 178 21.38 6.68 -7.45
C PRO A 178 22.09 5.62 -8.27
N LYS A 179 22.51 5.94 -9.48
CA LYS A 179 23.43 5.08 -10.24
C LYS A 179 24.80 5.05 -9.60
N GLY A 180 25.39 3.86 -9.57
CA GLY A 180 26.73 3.63 -9.03
C GLY A 180 26.72 2.90 -7.69
N GLY A 181 27.90 2.55 -7.19
CA GLY A 181 28.02 1.66 -6.05
C GLY A 181 27.46 0.27 -6.37
N VAL A 182 26.37 -0.10 -5.71
CA VAL A 182 25.69 -1.39 -5.93
C VAL A 182 24.43 -1.28 -6.79
N SER A 183 24.15 -0.12 -7.41
CA SER A 183 22.94 0.07 -8.20
C SER A 183 23.25 0.30 -9.68
N ASN A 184 22.60 -0.49 -10.54
CA ASN A 184 22.65 -0.37 -12.00
C ASN A 184 21.45 0.38 -12.60
N SER A 185 20.52 0.82 -11.76
CA SER A 185 19.37 1.63 -12.18
C SER A 185 19.27 2.88 -11.33
N ASP A 186 18.95 3.99 -11.98
CA ASP A 186 18.77 5.29 -11.36
C ASP A 186 17.35 5.80 -11.58
N HIS A 187 16.73 6.20 -10.48
CA HIS A 187 15.36 6.68 -10.51
C HIS A 187 15.03 7.54 -9.29
N PHE A 188 14.02 8.38 -9.45
CA PHE A 188 13.37 9.12 -8.37
C PHE A 188 11.87 8.90 -8.43
N ILE A 189 11.25 8.55 -7.31
CA ILE A 189 9.81 8.35 -7.19
C ILE A 189 9.32 9.11 -5.97
N ALA A 190 8.23 9.84 -6.13
CA ALA A 190 7.50 10.47 -5.04
C ALA A 190 6.02 10.07 -5.12
N GLU A 191 5.44 9.70 -3.99
CA GLU A 191 4.03 9.34 -3.87
C GLU A 191 3.44 9.95 -2.61
N ALA A 192 2.27 10.58 -2.74
CA ALA A 192 1.49 11.10 -1.64
C ALA A 192 0.06 10.56 -1.71
N SER A 193 -0.49 10.15 -0.58
CA SER A 193 -1.88 9.71 -0.47
C SER A 193 -2.52 10.28 0.78
N GLY A 194 -3.77 10.71 0.66
CA GLY A 194 -4.57 11.21 1.76
C GLY A 194 -6.00 10.71 1.66
N THR A 195 -6.55 10.24 2.79
CA THR A 195 -7.97 9.91 2.93
C THR A 195 -8.54 10.69 4.11
N ALA A 196 -9.67 11.33 3.95
CA ALA A 196 -10.37 12.05 4.99
C ALA A 196 -11.79 11.51 5.15
N HIS A 197 -12.25 11.43 6.39
CA HIS A 197 -13.58 10.97 6.75
C HIS A 197 -14.27 12.06 7.56
N PHE A 198 -15.45 12.50 7.10
CA PHE A 198 -16.25 13.54 7.70
C PHE A 198 -17.65 13.00 8.03
N PRO A 199 -18.02 12.88 9.30
CA PRO A 199 -19.40 12.59 9.67
C PRO A 199 -20.27 13.80 9.33
N LEU A 200 -21.10 13.67 8.30
CA LEU A 200 -22.07 14.70 7.91
C LEU A 200 -23.33 14.64 8.79
N ALA A 201 -23.67 13.44 9.24
CA ALA A 201 -24.70 13.14 10.22
C ALA A 201 -24.31 11.86 10.99
N ASP A 202 -25.03 11.50 12.03
CA ASP A 202 -24.76 10.27 12.81
C ASP A 202 -24.84 8.99 11.95
N TRP A 203 -25.60 9.04 10.86
CA TRP A 203 -25.80 7.95 9.93
C TRP A 203 -25.13 8.15 8.56
N LEU A 204 -24.47 9.30 8.30
CA LEU A 204 -23.93 9.66 6.99
C LEU A 204 -22.47 10.09 7.11
N VAL A 205 -21.57 9.38 6.45
CA VAL A 205 -20.15 9.68 6.40
C VAL A 205 -19.73 10.01 4.97
N LEU A 206 -19.08 11.14 4.79
CA LEU A 206 -18.37 11.49 3.55
C LEU A 206 -16.91 11.02 3.68
N ALA A 207 -16.45 10.20 2.76
CA ALA A 207 -15.05 9.84 2.61
C ALA A 207 -14.50 10.44 1.31
N ALA A 208 -13.30 11.01 1.36
CA ALA A 208 -12.60 11.51 0.20
C ALA A 208 -11.16 11.05 0.21
N ASN A 209 -10.64 10.64 -0.94
CA ASN A 209 -9.25 10.22 -1.12
C ASN A 209 -8.63 10.95 -2.30
N LEU A 210 -7.35 11.25 -2.17
CA LEU A 210 -6.50 11.68 -3.27
C LEU A 210 -5.16 10.96 -3.17
N ARG A 211 -4.67 10.46 -4.31
CA ARG A 211 -3.38 9.82 -4.45
C ARG A 211 -2.65 10.42 -5.65
N LEU A 212 -1.44 10.89 -5.43
CA LEU A 212 -0.58 11.50 -6.42
C LEU A 212 0.74 10.74 -6.48
N GLY A 213 1.25 10.54 -7.67
CA GLY A 213 2.52 9.88 -7.91
C GLY A 213 3.29 10.55 -9.03
N SER A 214 4.60 10.68 -8.86
CA SER A 214 5.54 11.13 -9.87
C SER A 214 6.80 10.29 -9.79
N GLY A 215 7.20 9.71 -10.90
CA GLY A 215 8.39 8.89 -11.04
C GLY A 215 9.18 9.33 -12.27
N THR A 216 10.48 9.46 -12.15
CA THR A 216 11.34 9.81 -13.27
C THR A 216 12.61 8.98 -13.25
N PRO A 217 13.08 8.49 -14.40
CA PRO A 217 14.45 8.00 -14.52
C PRO A 217 15.41 9.17 -14.33
N THR A 218 16.58 8.92 -13.73
CA THR A 218 17.59 9.96 -13.48
C THR A 218 18.88 9.63 -14.23
N ALA A 219 19.64 10.66 -14.54
CA ALA A 219 21.00 10.67 -15.09
C ALA A 219 21.30 9.75 -16.30
N SER A 220 21.06 8.46 -16.25
CA SER A 220 21.49 7.52 -17.29
C SER A 220 20.45 6.46 -17.65
N SER A 221 19.34 6.39 -16.93
CA SER A 221 18.21 5.56 -17.30
C SER A 221 17.27 6.37 -18.21
N GLU A 222 16.90 5.80 -19.36
CA GLU A 222 15.94 6.45 -20.26
C GLU A 222 14.51 6.18 -19.84
N VAL A 223 14.27 5.08 -19.13
CA VAL A 223 12.96 4.61 -18.69
C VAL A 223 12.98 4.04 -17.29
N LEU A 224 11.85 4.11 -16.60
CA LEU A 224 11.66 3.48 -15.29
C LEU A 224 11.52 1.96 -15.44
N LEU A 225 12.00 1.24 -14.43
CA LEU A 225 11.75 -0.20 -14.29
C LEU A 225 10.25 -0.48 -14.20
N PRO A 226 9.76 -1.64 -14.66
CA PRO A 226 8.34 -1.97 -14.67
C PRO A 226 7.67 -1.83 -13.32
N ASP A 227 8.32 -2.30 -12.25
CA ASP A 227 7.79 -2.25 -10.88
C ASP A 227 7.97 -0.87 -10.19
N LYS A 228 8.65 0.06 -10.85
CA LYS A 228 8.83 1.45 -10.39
C LYS A 228 7.85 2.42 -11.05
N ARG A 229 7.03 1.96 -11.99
CA ARG A 229 5.96 2.72 -12.63
C ARG A 229 4.69 2.71 -11.79
N PHE A 230 3.82 3.66 -12.05
CA PHE A 230 2.50 3.71 -11.45
C PHE A 230 1.49 2.94 -12.29
N TYR A 231 0.59 2.25 -11.61
CA TYR A 231 -0.53 1.51 -12.18
C TYR A 231 -1.79 1.83 -11.38
N ALA A 232 -2.92 1.94 -12.06
CA ALA A 232 -4.21 2.14 -11.44
C ALA A 232 -5.33 1.35 -12.18
N GLY A 233 -6.52 1.37 -11.59
CA GLY A 233 -7.63 0.49 -11.89
C GLY A 233 -7.80 -0.55 -10.80
N GLY A 234 -9.02 -0.98 -10.59
CA GLY A 234 -9.39 -1.90 -9.52
C GLY A 234 -10.03 -1.24 -8.31
N SER A 235 -10.45 -2.06 -7.39
CA SER A 235 -11.28 -1.69 -6.24
C SER A 235 -10.67 -0.66 -5.29
N THR A 236 -9.35 -0.45 -5.36
CA THR A 236 -8.60 0.41 -4.42
C THR A 236 -8.15 1.74 -5.01
N THR A 237 -8.18 1.89 -6.35
CA THR A 237 -7.66 3.08 -7.03
C THR A 237 -8.71 3.76 -7.92
N HIS A 238 -9.38 3.00 -8.78
CA HIS A 238 -10.41 3.49 -9.69
C HIS A 238 -11.38 2.37 -10.08
N ARG A 239 -12.57 2.36 -9.50
CA ARG A 239 -13.54 1.24 -9.60
C ARG A 239 -14.25 1.12 -10.95
N GLY A 240 -14.09 2.09 -11.85
CA GLY A 240 -14.56 1.97 -13.23
C GLY A 240 -13.73 1.05 -14.12
N PHE A 241 -12.56 0.62 -13.67
CA PHE A 241 -11.60 -0.18 -14.42
C PHE A 241 -11.23 -1.46 -13.71
N ASN A 242 -10.93 -2.50 -14.47
CA ASN A 242 -10.28 -3.69 -13.94
C ASN A 242 -8.87 -3.36 -13.43
N ARG A 243 -8.28 -4.28 -12.67
CA ARG A 243 -6.96 -4.13 -12.09
C ARG A 243 -5.93 -3.69 -13.13
N ARG A 244 -5.23 -2.57 -12.84
CA ARG A 244 -4.15 -1.98 -13.66
C ARG A 244 -4.55 -1.55 -15.08
N LYS A 245 -5.84 -1.47 -15.40
CA LYS A 245 -6.31 -1.13 -16.75
C LYS A 245 -6.60 0.37 -16.94
N LEU A 246 -6.35 1.21 -15.94
CA LEU A 246 -6.41 2.66 -16.09
C LEU A 246 -5.04 3.17 -16.55
N GLY A 247 -4.99 3.88 -17.68
CA GLY A 247 -3.79 4.47 -18.24
C GLY A 247 -3.25 3.74 -19.48
N PRO A 248 -1.96 3.87 -19.81
CA PRO A 248 -1.38 3.32 -21.03
C PRO A 248 -1.44 1.80 -21.08
N LEU A 249 -1.93 1.27 -22.19
CA LEU A 249 -1.96 -0.16 -22.50
C LEU A 249 -1.18 -0.38 -23.82
N ASP A 250 -0.63 -1.58 -24.01
CA ASP A 250 -0.10 -1.99 -25.30
C ASP A 250 -1.21 -2.46 -26.26
N GLU A 251 -0.87 -2.80 -27.48
CA GLU A 251 -1.82 -3.31 -28.51
C GLU A 251 -2.57 -4.59 -28.12
N ASN A 252 -2.06 -5.35 -27.15
CA ASN A 252 -2.74 -6.52 -26.60
C ASN A 252 -3.54 -6.17 -25.32
N GLY A 253 -3.65 -4.90 -24.96
CA GLY A 253 -4.31 -4.44 -23.77
C GLY A 253 -3.53 -4.73 -22.47
N LEU A 254 -2.22 -5.01 -22.54
CA LEU A 254 -1.39 -5.21 -21.34
C LEU A 254 -0.99 -3.86 -20.72
N PRO A 255 -1.04 -3.72 -19.39
CA PRO A 255 -0.77 -2.44 -18.74
C PRO A 255 0.71 -2.08 -18.79
N LEU A 256 1.02 -0.91 -19.35
CA LEU A 256 2.37 -0.37 -19.44
C LEU A 256 2.76 0.46 -18.20
N GLY A 257 1.77 0.94 -17.44
CA GLY A 257 1.98 1.88 -16.36
C GLY A 257 2.51 3.24 -16.83
N GLY A 258 2.76 4.15 -15.91
CA GLY A 258 3.21 5.49 -16.26
C GLY A 258 4.11 6.12 -15.21
N GLU A 259 4.61 7.30 -15.56
CA GLU A 259 5.50 8.12 -14.71
C GLU A 259 4.71 9.04 -13.79
N VAL A 260 3.48 9.40 -14.18
CA VAL A 260 2.62 10.30 -13.41
C VAL A 260 1.31 9.61 -13.11
N MET A 261 0.85 9.74 -11.88
CA MET A 261 -0.42 9.19 -11.40
C MET A 261 -1.21 10.24 -10.64
N MET A 262 -2.49 10.34 -10.94
CA MET A 262 -3.46 11.01 -10.11
C MET A 262 -4.72 10.15 -10.05
N THR A 263 -5.11 9.73 -8.85
CA THR A 263 -6.37 9.02 -8.61
C THR A 263 -7.01 9.52 -7.34
N GLY A 264 -8.32 9.46 -7.27
CA GLY A 264 -9.05 9.85 -6.08
C GLY A 264 -10.50 9.43 -6.15
N PHE A 265 -11.17 9.51 -5.01
CA PHE A 265 -12.60 9.25 -4.92
C PHE A 265 -13.27 10.16 -3.91
N VAL A 266 -14.56 10.34 -4.11
CA VAL A 266 -15.50 10.85 -3.12
C VAL A 266 -16.60 9.81 -2.94
N GLU A 267 -16.91 9.46 -1.68
CA GLU A 267 -17.85 8.40 -1.35
C GLU A 267 -18.74 8.80 -0.18
N LEU A 268 -20.03 8.66 -0.34
CA LEU A 268 -21.02 8.79 0.72
C LEU A 268 -21.39 7.41 1.24
N ARG A 269 -21.22 7.20 2.54
CA ARG A 269 -21.51 5.94 3.25
C ARG A 269 -22.68 6.13 4.19
N PHE A 270 -23.60 5.17 4.19
CA PHE A 270 -24.81 5.20 5.01
C PHE A 270 -25.27 3.78 5.37
N PRO A 271 -25.86 3.57 6.55
CA PRO A 271 -26.41 2.27 6.92
C PRO A 271 -27.66 1.97 6.06
N LEU A 272 -27.80 0.72 5.63
CA LEU A 272 -29.01 0.24 4.95
C LEU A 272 -29.93 -0.46 5.94
N PHE A 273 -29.65 -1.69 6.24
CA PHE A 273 -30.39 -2.48 7.25
C PHE A 273 -29.48 -3.53 7.86
N TRP A 274 -29.76 -3.90 9.11
CA TRP A 274 -28.99 -4.86 9.91
C TRP A 274 -27.49 -4.44 9.99
N LYS A 275 -26.54 -5.22 9.42
CA LYS A 275 -25.10 -4.95 9.36
C LYS A 275 -24.63 -4.56 7.96
N LEU A 276 -25.54 -4.16 7.12
CA LEU A 276 -25.29 -3.80 5.74
C LEU A 276 -25.17 -2.28 5.63
N ASP A 277 -24.01 -1.84 5.15
CA ASP A 277 -23.75 -0.45 4.81
C ASP A 277 -23.78 -0.27 3.29
N GLY A 278 -24.44 0.76 2.82
CA GLY A 278 -24.42 1.21 1.45
C GLY A 278 -23.40 2.32 1.25
N ALA A 279 -22.92 2.46 0.02
CA ALA A 279 -22.21 3.64 -0.40
C ALA A 279 -22.53 4.01 -1.84
N ALA A 280 -22.40 5.30 -2.14
CA ALA A 280 -22.40 5.83 -3.50
C ALA A 280 -21.07 6.57 -3.70
N PHE A 281 -20.41 6.35 -4.83
CA PHE A 281 -19.10 6.91 -5.07
C PHE A 281 -18.95 7.55 -6.44
N VAL A 282 -17.98 8.45 -6.51
CA VAL A 282 -17.39 8.99 -7.74
C VAL A 282 -15.90 8.79 -7.64
N ASP A 283 -15.32 8.09 -8.61
CA ASP A 283 -13.87 7.93 -8.77
C ASP A 283 -13.42 8.78 -9.95
N ALA A 284 -12.25 9.39 -9.82
CA ALA A 284 -11.61 10.14 -10.89
C ALA A 284 -10.10 9.87 -10.90
N GLY A 285 -9.49 9.75 -12.08
CA GLY A 285 -8.06 9.56 -12.15
C GLY A 285 -7.53 9.24 -13.54
N GLN A 286 -6.19 9.27 -13.63
CA GLN A 286 -5.45 8.90 -14.82
C GLN A 286 -4.01 8.49 -14.47
N ILE A 287 -3.42 7.69 -15.33
CA ILE A 287 -1.99 7.40 -15.38
C ILE A 287 -1.46 7.94 -16.71
N TRP A 288 -0.48 8.83 -16.64
CA TRP A 288 0.18 9.36 -17.84
C TRP A 288 1.49 8.63 -18.09
N ARG A 289 1.75 8.33 -19.34
CA ARG A 289 2.93 7.58 -19.79
C ARG A 289 4.23 8.25 -19.36
N THR A 290 4.32 9.58 -19.62
CA THR A 290 5.42 10.44 -19.24
C THR A 290 4.90 11.76 -18.63
N HIS A 291 5.78 12.57 -18.04
CA HIS A 291 5.42 13.90 -17.55
C HIS A 291 4.91 14.82 -18.65
N GLY A 292 5.40 14.65 -19.89
CA GLY A 292 4.99 15.45 -21.05
C GLY A 292 3.55 15.19 -21.51
N ASP A 293 3.00 14.03 -21.15
CA ASP A 293 1.64 13.63 -21.55
C ASP A 293 0.57 14.13 -20.57
N PHE A 294 0.98 14.79 -19.47
CA PHE A 294 0.05 15.27 -18.46
C PHE A 294 -0.94 16.27 -19.06
N THR A 295 -2.23 15.99 -18.94
CA THR A 295 -3.34 16.87 -19.30
C THR A 295 -4.54 16.61 -18.38
N TRP A 296 -5.37 17.63 -18.18
CA TRP A 296 -6.62 17.52 -17.41
C TRP A 296 -7.77 16.94 -18.24
N ASP A 297 -7.65 16.95 -19.57
CA ASP A 297 -8.74 16.64 -20.50
C ASP A 297 -9.02 15.14 -20.60
N ASN A 298 -8.07 14.28 -20.20
CA ASN A 298 -8.18 12.82 -20.29
C ASN A 298 -8.36 12.14 -18.92
N ILE A 299 -8.86 12.87 -17.93
CA ILE A 299 -9.19 12.25 -16.63
C ILE A 299 -10.42 11.39 -16.78
N GLU A 300 -10.26 10.10 -16.43
CA GLU A 300 -11.33 9.14 -16.42
C GLU A 300 -12.20 9.29 -15.17
N ILE A 301 -13.52 9.22 -15.36
CA ILE A 301 -14.50 9.35 -14.29
C ILE A 301 -15.39 8.11 -14.27
N ALA A 302 -15.64 7.57 -13.09
CA ALA A 302 -16.62 6.54 -12.86
C ALA A 302 -17.48 6.83 -11.65
N VAL A 303 -18.70 6.32 -11.67
CA VAL A 303 -19.68 6.43 -10.57
C VAL A 303 -20.23 5.05 -10.26
N GLY A 304 -20.71 4.86 -9.06
CA GLY A 304 -21.36 3.59 -8.75
C GLY A 304 -21.83 3.42 -7.32
N PRO A 305 -22.63 2.38 -7.09
CA PRO A 305 -23.00 1.92 -5.77
C PRO A 305 -21.95 0.95 -5.21
N ALA A 306 -21.88 0.91 -3.88
CA ALA A 306 -21.14 -0.10 -3.14
C ALA A 306 -21.97 -0.62 -1.97
N VAL A 307 -21.70 -1.87 -1.59
CA VAL A 307 -22.32 -2.51 -0.42
C VAL A 307 -21.22 -3.15 0.41
N ARG A 308 -21.33 -3.00 1.74
CA ARG A 308 -20.37 -3.51 2.70
C ARG A 308 -21.07 -4.24 3.83
N ILE A 309 -20.50 -5.36 4.28
CA ILE A 309 -20.97 -6.14 5.41
C ILE A 309 -19.77 -6.40 6.33
N LEU A 310 -19.86 -5.98 7.59
CA LEU A 310 -18.85 -6.33 8.58
C LEU A 310 -19.08 -7.75 9.08
N THR A 311 -18.13 -8.65 8.82
CA THR A 311 -18.16 -10.04 9.27
C THR A 311 -17.03 -10.34 10.24
N PRO A 312 -17.12 -11.41 11.05
CA PRO A 312 -16.03 -11.82 11.93
C PRO A 312 -14.72 -12.17 11.22
N VAL A 313 -14.80 -12.55 9.94
CA VAL A 313 -13.62 -12.89 9.09
C VAL A 313 -13.10 -11.71 8.29
N GLY A 314 -13.68 -10.52 8.49
CA GLY A 314 -13.33 -9.29 7.78
C GLY A 314 -14.50 -8.71 6.99
N PRO A 315 -14.36 -7.49 6.46
CA PRO A 315 -15.40 -6.87 5.66
C PRO A 315 -15.61 -7.62 4.34
N LEU A 316 -16.88 -7.81 3.99
CA LEU A 316 -17.32 -8.14 2.63
C LEU A 316 -17.62 -6.84 1.93
N ARG A 317 -17.16 -6.69 0.69
CA ARG A 317 -17.36 -5.50 -0.12
C ARG A 317 -17.74 -5.87 -1.54
N PHE A 318 -18.74 -5.19 -2.07
CA PHE A 318 -19.18 -5.27 -3.45
C PHE A 318 -19.23 -3.86 -4.01
N ASP A 319 -18.52 -3.59 -5.09
CA ASP A 319 -18.56 -2.30 -5.79
C ASP A 319 -18.90 -2.55 -7.26
N LEU A 320 -19.72 -1.68 -7.82
CA LEU A 320 -20.04 -1.68 -9.25
C LEU A 320 -19.79 -0.28 -9.80
N GLY A 321 -18.71 -0.13 -10.58
CA GLY A 321 -18.32 1.14 -11.16
C GLY A 321 -18.74 1.23 -12.62
N PHE A 322 -19.40 2.33 -13.00
CA PHE A 322 -19.78 2.67 -14.37
C PHE A 322 -18.90 3.82 -14.86
N ARG A 323 -18.21 3.65 -15.97
CA ARG A 323 -17.44 4.71 -16.61
C ARG A 323 -18.36 5.73 -17.25
N LEU A 324 -18.05 7.02 -17.02
CA LEU A 324 -18.76 8.15 -17.63
C LEU A 324 -18.00 8.78 -18.79
N THR A 325 -16.69 8.52 -18.88
CA THR A 325 -15.82 9.01 -19.95
C THR A 325 -15.67 7.94 -21.04
N ASP A 326 -15.59 8.40 -22.29
CA ASP A 326 -15.38 7.51 -23.42
C ASP A 326 -13.96 6.94 -23.37
N TYR A 327 -13.86 5.65 -23.08
CA TYR A 327 -12.63 4.88 -23.21
C TYR A 327 -12.76 3.89 -24.36
N GLU A 328 -11.61 3.48 -24.93
CA GLU A 328 -11.55 2.58 -26.10
C GLU A 328 -12.60 1.45 -26.04
N PRO A 329 -13.28 1.10 -27.16
CA PRO A 329 -14.41 0.16 -27.20
C PRO A 329 -14.09 -1.28 -26.78
N SER A 330 -12.83 -1.60 -26.54
CA SER A 330 -12.34 -2.96 -26.22
C SER A 330 -12.67 -3.43 -24.82
N GLU A 331 -13.06 -2.53 -23.89
CA GLU A 331 -13.39 -2.89 -22.52
C GLU A 331 -14.86 -2.55 -22.16
N PRO A 332 -15.51 -3.34 -21.30
CA PRO A 332 -16.85 -3.05 -20.84
C PRO A 332 -16.91 -1.69 -20.12
N SER A 333 -18.01 -0.95 -20.31
CA SER A 333 -18.24 0.36 -19.66
C SER A 333 -18.47 0.28 -18.14
N TYR A 334 -18.35 -0.91 -17.56
CA TYR A 334 -18.49 -1.13 -16.12
C TYR A 334 -17.47 -2.13 -15.61
N ALA A 335 -17.14 -2.06 -14.33
CA ALA A 335 -16.34 -3.04 -13.64
C ALA A 335 -17.00 -3.42 -12.31
N PHE A 336 -16.95 -4.71 -11.98
CA PHE A 336 -17.45 -5.26 -10.73
C PHE A 336 -16.29 -5.70 -9.86
N HIS A 337 -16.29 -5.28 -8.60
CA HIS A 337 -15.27 -5.65 -7.63
C HIS A 337 -15.91 -6.32 -6.42
N PHE A 338 -15.31 -7.41 -6.02
CA PHE A 338 -15.66 -8.17 -4.82
C PHE A 338 -14.42 -8.34 -3.94
N ALA A 339 -14.59 -8.16 -2.65
CA ALA A 339 -13.54 -8.41 -1.67
C ALA A 339 -14.11 -9.05 -0.41
N ILE A 340 -13.35 -9.98 0.17
CA ILE A 340 -13.62 -10.57 1.48
C ILE A 340 -12.31 -10.67 2.27
N GLY A 341 -12.31 -10.22 3.50
CA GLY A 341 -11.16 -10.26 4.39
C GLY A 341 -10.55 -8.88 4.64
N TYR A 342 -9.49 -8.86 5.43
CA TYR A 342 -8.73 -7.65 5.71
C TYR A 342 -7.68 -7.45 4.61
N PRO A 343 -7.48 -6.21 4.11
CA PRO A 343 -6.43 -5.94 3.14
C PRO A 343 -5.07 -6.33 3.73
N MET A 344 -4.24 -6.98 2.93
CA MET A 344 -2.95 -7.54 3.35
C MET A 344 -1.81 -6.56 3.15
#